data_e1ad6a58d7ce164bcb483fbf67fbf2b4
#
_entry.id   e1ad6a58d7ce164bcb483fbf67fbf2b4
#
_cell.length_a   1.000
_cell.length_b   1.000
_cell.length_c   1.000
_cell.angle_alpha   90.00
_cell.angle_beta   90.00
_cell.angle_gamma   90.00
#
_symmetry.space_group_name_H-M   'P 1'
#
loop_
_entity.id
_entity.type
_entity.pdbx_description
1 polymer ?
#
loop_
_entity_poly.entity_id
_entity_poly.type
_entity_poly.pdbx_seq_one_letter_code
_entity_poly.pdbx_strand_id
1 'polypeptide(L)'
;MEKVRSGESVTIKASTWNSFIDAANYVKEARQNQRGKGLRSGIQTGIVLVRNAESELHDRFSALVLCDIAVPPNLNEDEFVSCPPVFIGQKMTEEREGKPYAILLEPLSKDQIGRAMVLGIVPAKVTIQDADDQYAVPTTGSTTGALQSDSTGVARILWKAGGAGSQWCLLQLGGAGSGAGGEKAYMCKVTGGSTRAGYQVTVYPNGRDDTSTTETAVLYLPDLALDSELPSGAWLIGHKCALKTTGGNDT
;
A
#
# COMPACT_ATOMS: atom_id res chain seq x y z
N MET A 1 -36.61 -21.40 -20.47
CA MET A 1 -37.77 -20.50 -20.73
C MET A 1 -37.99 -20.47 -22.23
N GLU A 2 -39.12 -20.88 -22.72
CA GLU A 2 -39.46 -20.73 -24.15
C GLU A 2 -39.99 -19.35 -24.42
N LYS A 3 -39.69 -18.83 -25.63
CA LYS A 3 -40.22 -17.55 -26.09
C LYS A 3 -41.63 -17.71 -26.65
N VAL A 4 -42.54 -16.91 -26.19
CA VAL A 4 -43.92 -16.90 -26.65
C VAL A 4 -44.01 -16.18 -28.00
N ARG A 5 -44.85 -16.70 -28.89
CA ARG A 5 -45.07 -16.07 -30.22
C ARG A 5 -46.16 -14.97 -30.14
N SER A 6 -46.06 -14.00 -31.02
CA SER A 6 -47.04 -12.92 -31.09
C SER A 6 -48.46 -13.45 -31.41
N GLY A 7 -49.46 -13.13 -30.54
CA GLY A 7 -50.83 -13.58 -30.64
C GLY A 7 -51.17 -14.83 -29.80
N GLU A 8 -50.22 -15.43 -29.15
CA GLU A 8 -50.44 -16.53 -28.24
C GLU A 8 -50.98 -16.08 -26.87
N SER A 9 -51.96 -16.76 -26.32
CA SER A 9 -52.50 -16.48 -24.98
C SER A 9 -51.56 -17.01 -23.93
N VAL A 10 -51.06 -16.13 -23.04
CA VAL A 10 -50.12 -16.47 -22.00
C VAL A 10 -50.79 -16.41 -20.62
N THR A 11 -50.82 -17.52 -19.91
CA THR A 11 -51.22 -17.55 -18.51
C THR A 11 -49.98 -17.60 -17.64
N ILE A 12 -49.68 -16.51 -16.94
CA ILE A 12 -48.51 -16.39 -16.07
C ILE A 12 -48.98 -16.58 -14.63
N LYS A 13 -48.30 -17.47 -13.88
CA LYS A 13 -48.55 -17.62 -12.44
C LYS A 13 -48.11 -16.32 -11.71
N ALA A 14 -48.85 -15.91 -10.69
CA ALA A 14 -48.54 -14.71 -9.91
C ALA A 14 -47.09 -14.70 -9.35
N SER A 15 -46.58 -15.86 -8.93
CA SER A 15 -45.18 -15.99 -8.47
C SER A 15 -44.18 -15.68 -9.56
N THR A 16 -44.41 -16.13 -10.78
CA THR A 16 -43.53 -15.84 -11.94
C THR A 16 -43.61 -14.37 -12.34
N TRP A 17 -44.82 -13.77 -12.30
CA TRP A 17 -45.01 -12.35 -12.56
C TRP A 17 -44.27 -11.47 -11.55
N ASN A 18 -44.38 -11.81 -10.25
CA ASN A 18 -43.68 -11.11 -9.20
C ASN A 18 -42.16 -11.22 -9.36
N SER A 19 -41.64 -12.40 -9.76
CA SER A 19 -40.20 -12.54 -10.04
C SER A 19 -39.73 -11.66 -11.22
N PHE A 20 -40.57 -11.42 -12.23
CA PHE A 20 -40.24 -10.48 -13.30
C PHE A 20 -40.22 -9.02 -12.81
N ILE A 21 -41.18 -8.66 -11.95
CA ILE A 21 -41.22 -7.33 -11.34
C ILE A 21 -39.98 -7.11 -10.48
N ASP A 22 -39.60 -8.08 -9.65
CA ASP A 22 -38.41 -8.01 -8.78
C ASP A 22 -37.14 -7.90 -9.62
N ALA A 23 -37.00 -8.69 -10.67
CA ALA A 23 -35.88 -8.61 -11.60
C ALA A 23 -35.83 -7.23 -12.32
N ALA A 24 -36.99 -6.70 -12.75
CA ALA A 24 -37.06 -5.38 -13.38
C ALA A 24 -36.70 -4.25 -12.41
N ASN A 25 -37.16 -4.33 -11.17
CA ASN A 25 -36.79 -3.39 -10.10
C ASN A 25 -35.30 -3.47 -9.79
N TYR A 26 -34.74 -4.67 -9.65
CA TYR A 26 -33.31 -4.86 -9.44
C TYR A 26 -32.48 -4.22 -10.59
N VAL A 27 -32.85 -4.45 -11.84
CA VAL A 27 -32.16 -3.84 -12.99
C VAL A 27 -32.34 -2.32 -13.02
N LYS A 28 -33.51 -1.81 -12.64
CA LYS A 28 -33.77 -0.36 -12.55
C LYS A 28 -32.91 0.28 -11.45
N GLU A 29 -32.85 -0.32 -10.28
CA GLU A 29 -32.00 0.12 -9.17
C GLU A 29 -30.51 0.04 -9.53
N ALA A 30 -30.07 -1.05 -10.16
CA ALA A 30 -28.72 -1.21 -10.65
C ALA A 30 -28.36 -0.12 -11.66
N ARG A 31 -29.26 0.19 -12.62
CA ARG A 31 -29.08 1.29 -13.60
C ARG A 31 -29.11 2.67 -12.97
N GLN A 32 -29.99 2.93 -11.99
CA GLN A 32 -30.01 4.19 -11.24
C GLN A 32 -28.74 4.34 -10.41
N ASN A 33 -28.30 3.28 -9.78
CA ASN A 33 -27.03 3.21 -9.06
C ASN A 33 -25.82 3.42 -9.99
N GLN A 34 -25.86 2.94 -11.22
CA GLN A 34 -24.86 3.21 -12.24
C GLN A 34 -24.94 4.64 -12.79
N ARG A 35 -26.13 5.22 -13.03
CA ARG A 35 -26.31 6.59 -13.55
C ARG A 35 -26.01 7.66 -12.49
N GLY A 36 -26.34 7.42 -11.22
CA GLY A 36 -25.96 8.30 -10.10
C GLY A 36 -24.50 8.18 -9.70
N LYS A 37 -23.84 7.10 -10.11
CA LYS A 37 -22.46 6.77 -9.80
C LYS A 37 -21.47 7.05 -10.92
N GLY A 38 -21.86 7.72 -11.99
CA GLY A 38 -20.94 8.13 -13.06
C GLY A 38 -19.76 8.99 -12.57
N LEU A 39 -19.83 9.47 -11.32
CA LEU A 39 -18.73 10.10 -10.57
C LEU A 39 -18.51 9.44 -9.20
N ARG A 40 -19.25 8.37 -8.87
CA ARG A 40 -19.20 7.68 -7.57
C ARG A 40 -19.04 6.17 -7.65
N SER A 41 -18.83 5.62 -8.81
CA SER A 41 -18.12 4.37 -8.90
C SER A 41 -16.62 4.65 -8.72
N GLY A 42 -16.29 5.26 -7.60
CA GLY A 42 -15.16 4.83 -6.85
C GLY A 42 -15.41 3.38 -6.44
N ILE A 43 -15.53 2.47 -7.41
CA ILE A 43 -14.99 1.14 -7.25
C ILE A 43 -13.64 1.47 -6.65
N GLN A 44 -13.45 1.13 -5.37
CA GLN A 44 -12.13 1.28 -4.78
C GLN A 44 -11.23 0.46 -5.69
N THR A 45 -10.60 1.14 -6.64
CA THR A 45 -9.68 0.55 -7.62
C THR A 45 -8.49 -0.12 -6.93
N GLY A 46 -8.42 0.00 -5.61
CA GLY A 46 -7.42 -0.60 -4.74
C GLY A 46 -7.82 -1.92 -4.08
N ILE A 47 -8.89 -2.60 -4.51
CA ILE A 47 -9.21 -3.95 -4.06
C ILE A 47 -8.60 -4.94 -5.04
N VAL A 48 -7.85 -5.90 -4.50
CA VAL A 48 -7.20 -6.98 -5.23
C VAL A 48 -7.66 -8.33 -4.68
N LEU A 49 -7.43 -9.40 -5.43
CA LEU A 49 -7.60 -10.77 -4.97
C LEU A 49 -6.28 -11.27 -4.38
N VAL A 50 -6.36 -11.86 -3.18
CA VAL A 50 -5.20 -12.42 -2.48
C VAL A 50 -5.51 -13.86 -2.09
N ARG A 51 -4.59 -14.78 -2.40
CA ARG A 51 -4.59 -16.15 -1.89
C ARG A 51 -3.75 -16.21 -0.61
N ASN A 52 -4.31 -16.69 0.47
CA ASN A 52 -3.55 -16.96 1.69
C ASN A 52 -2.66 -18.20 1.49
N ALA A 53 -1.34 -18.00 1.43
CA ALA A 53 -0.36 -19.08 1.30
C ALA A 53 0.19 -19.57 2.66
N GLU A 54 -0.31 -19.03 3.77
CA GLU A 54 0.04 -19.48 5.11
C GLU A 54 -0.88 -20.62 5.57
N SER A 55 -0.45 -21.35 6.61
CA SER A 55 -1.21 -22.46 7.20
C SER A 55 -2.36 -21.97 8.09
N GLU A 56 -2.22 -20.76 8.63
CA GLU A 56 -3.14 -20.19 9.59
C GLU A 56 -4.29 -19.44 8.92
N LEU A 57 -5.42 -19.40 9.63
CA LEU A 57 -6.53 -18.51 9.31
C LEU A 57 -6.13 -17.08 9.60
N HIS A 58 -6.31 -16.21 8.61
CA HIS A 58 -6.19 -14.77 8.79
C HIS A 58 -7.58 -14.14 8.90
N ASP A 59 -7.79 -13.39 9.96
CA ASP A 59 -9.04 -12.70 10.20
C ASP A 59 -9.22 -11.50 9.26
N ARG A 60 -10.45 -11.03 9.15
CA ARG A 60 -10.76 -9.77 8.47
C ARG A 60 -9.96 -8.63 9.10
N PHE A 61 -9.41 -7.76 8.27
CA PHE A 61 -8.57 -6.61 8.62
C PHE A 61 -7.16 -6.95 9.11
N SER A 62 -6.73 -8.19 8.99
CA SER A 62 -5.31 -8.54 9.12
C SER A 62 -4.53 -8.21 7.84
N ALA A 63 -3.21 -8.10 7.96
CA ALA A 63 -2.31 -7.76 6.88
C ALA A 63 -1.63 -9.01 6.30
N LEU A 64 -1.55 -9.10 4.98
CA LEU A 64 -0.71 -10.05 4.26
C LEU A 64 0.23 -9.31 3.30
N VAL A 65 1.49 -9.70 3.28
CA VAL A 65 2.51 -9.20 2.35
C VAL A 65 2.30 -9.84 0.99
N LEU A 66 2.29 -9.04 -0.06
CA LEU A 66 2.13 -9.50 -1.43
C LEU A 66 3.49 -9.93 -1.98
N CYS A 67 3.70 -11.24 -2.09
CA CYS A 67 5.01 -11.81 -2.42
C CYS A 67 5.16 -12.18 -3.88
N ASP A 68 4.07 -12.64 -4.51
CA ASP A 68 4.05 -13.18 -5.87
C ASP A 68 2.63 -13.11 -6.45
N ILE A 69 2.44 -13.60 -7.66
CA ILE A 69 1.16 -13.76 -8.34
C ILE A 69 0.86 -15.25 -8.61
N ALA A 70 -0.41 -15.63 -8.56
CA ALA A 70 -0.82 -17.03 -8.67
C ALA A 70 -0.60 -17.60 -10.07
N VAL A 71 -0.80 -16.78 -11.11
CA VAL A 71 -0.61 -17.16 -12.51
C VAL A 71 0.34 -16.14 -13.14
N PRO A 72 1.65 -16.41 -13.14
CA PRO A 72 2.62 -15.54 -13.82
C PRO A 72 2.58 -15.76 -15.34
N PRO A 73 2.98 -14.76 -16.16
CA PRO A 73 2.85 -14.82 -17.61
C PRO A 73 3.66 -15.95 -18.28
N ASN A 74 4.76 -16.37 -17.66
CA ASN A 74 5.55 -17.51 -18.12
C ASN A 74 4.87 -18.87 -17.95
N LEU A 75 3.85 -18.94 -17.09
CA LEU A 75 3.03 -20.14 -16.90
C LEU A 75 1.81 -20.14 -17.85
N ASN A 76 1.08 -19.01 -17.91
CA ASN A 76 -0.09 -18.84 -18.77
C ASN A 76 -0.33 -17.35 -19.06
N GLU A 77 0.16 -16.88 -20.22
CA GLU A 77 0.05 -15.48 -20.62
C GLU A 77 -1.40 -15.07 -20.90
N ASP A 78 -2.18 -15.94 -21.56
CA ASP A 78 -3.58 -15.65 -21.90
C ASP A 78 -4.43 -15.44 -20.65
N GLU A 79 -4.22 -16.25 -19.63
CA GLU A 79 -4.93 -16.11 -18.36
C GLU A 79 -4.45 -14.87 -17.59
N PHE A 80 -3.14 -14.59 -17.61
CA PHE A 80 -2.57 -13.43 -16.95
C PHE A 80 -3.14 -12.11 -17.48
N VAL A 81 -3.36 -11.99 -18.80
CA VAL A 81 -3.89 -10.76 -19.40
C VAL A 81 -5.41 -10.67 -19.40
N SER A 82 -6.12 -11.79 -19.31
CA SER A 82 -7.59 -11.84 -19.40
C SER A 82 -8.31 -11.91 -18.04
N CYS A 83 -7.63 -12.38 -16.99
CA CYS A 83 -8.22 -12.54 -15.67
C CYS A 83 -7.70 -11.51 -14.67
N PRO A 84 -8.49 -11.11 -13.65
CA PRO A 84 -7.99 -10.30 -12.56
C PRO A 84 -6.82 -11.00 -11.87
N PRO A 85 -5.70 -10.29 -11.61
CA PRO A 85 -4.54 -10.90 -10.96
C PRO A 85 -4.87 -11.32 -9.52
N VAL A 86 -4.42 -12.52 -9.15
CA VAL A 86 -4.48 -13.04 -7.78
C VAL A 86 -3.08 -13.01 -7.20
N PHE A 87 -2.89 -12.25 -6.14
CA PHE A 87 -1.61 -12.16 -5.43
C PHE A 87 -1.44 -13.30 -4.43
N ILE A 88 -0.21 -13.72 -4.21
CA ILE A 88 0.15 -14.66 -3.14
C ILE A 88 0.45 -13.84 -1.89
N GLY A 89 -0.41 -13.99 -0.88
CA GLY A 89 -0.29 -13.33 0.41
C GLY A 89 0.45 -14.22 1.42
N GLN A 90 1.44 -13.66 2.09
CA GLN A 90 2.22 -14.32 3.13
C GLN A 90 2.44 -13.40 4.33
N LYS A 91 2.81 -13.95 5.48
CA LYS A 91 3.17 -13.19 6.67
C LYS A 91 4.42 -12.34 6.46
N MET A 92 4.54 -11.26 7.23
CA MET A 92 5.74 -10.43 7.25
C MET A 92 6.91 -11.20 7.89
N THR A 93 8.05 -11.16 7.21
CA THR A 93 9.35 -11.65 7.70
C THR A 93 10.41 -10.58 7.40
N GLU A 94 11.59 -10.67 8.01
CA GLU A 94 12.69 -9.75 7.76
C GLU A 94 13.07 -9.68 6.27
N GLU A 95 13.03 -10.80 5.56
CA GLU A 95 13.33 -10.89 4.12
C GLU A 95 12.28 -10.18 3.24
N ARG A 96 11.10 -9.91 3.80
CA ARG A 96 9.96 -9.29 3.11
C ARG A 96 9.72 -7.86 3.53
N GLU A 97 10.59 -7.32 4.35
CA GLU A 97 10.55 -5.92 4.75
C GLU A 97 10.59 -5.00 3.52
N GLY A 98 9.76 -3.98 3.51
CA GLY A 98 9.62 -3.07 2.37
C GLY A 98 8.76 -3.58 1.21
N LYS A 99 8.32 -4.85 1.20
CA LYS A 99 7.35 -5.31 0.19
C LYS A 99 5.96 -4.74 0.43
N PRO A 100 5.16 -4.55 -0.64
CA PRO A 100 3.78 -4.10 -0.50
C PRO A 100 2.96 -5.13 0.26
N TYR A 101 1.98 -4.65 1.03
CA TYR A 101 1.03 -5.50 1.72
C TYR A 101 -0.41 -5.05 1.50
N ALA A 102 -1.34 -5.94 1.76
CA ALA A 102 -2.77 -5.69 1.65
C ALA A 102 -3.47 -5.98 2.97
N ILE A 103 -4.56 -5.26 3.24
CA ILE A 103 -5.45 -5.50 4.37
C ILE A 103 -6.64 -6.33 3.90
N LEU A 104 -6.87 -7.48 4.53
CA LEU A 104 -7.95 -8.40 4.18
C LEU A 104 -9.32 -7.78 4.44
N LEU A 105 -10.24 -7.91 3.50
CA LEU A 105 -11.64 -7.47 3.65
C LEU A 105 -12.58 -8.58 4.10
N GLU A 106 -12.10 -9.81 4.14
CA GLU A 106 -12.79 -11.01 4.59
C GLU A 106 -11.78 -11.98 5.22
N PRO A 107 -12.22 -12.90 6.11
CA PRO A 107 -11.30 -13.88 6.67
C PRO A 107 -10.88 -14.88 5.59
N LEU A 108 -9.61 -15.30 5.62
CA LEU A 108 -9.05 -16.23 4.64
C LEU A 108 -8.37 -17.41 5.35
N SER A 109 -8.90 -18.61 5.15
CA SER A 109 -8.22 -19.86 5.49
C SER A 109 -7.09 -20.15 4.51
N LYS A 110 -6.27 -21.13 4.84
CA LYS A 110 -5.19 -21.61 3.94
C LYS A 110 -5.73 -21.85 2.52
N ASP A 111 -4.98 -21.43 1.53
CA ASP A 111 -5.23 -21.54 0.09
C ASP A 111 -6.53 -20.89 -0.42
N GLN A 112 -7.31 -20.24 0.45
CA GLN A 112 -8.47 -19.48 0.02
C GLN A 112 -8.07 -18.17 -0.65
N ILE A 113 -8.87 -17.79 -1.66
CA ILE A 113 -8.75 -16.52 -2.37
C ILE A 113 -9.86 -15.60 -1.88
N GLY A 114 -9.51 -14.38 -1.54
CA GLY A 114 -10.48 -13.37 -1.13
C GLY A 114 -9.99 -11.96 -1.43
N ARG A 115 -10.82 -11.00 -1.07
CA ARG A 115 -10.57 -9.59 -1.36
C ARG A 115 -9.71 -8.95 -0.30
N ALA A 116 -8.74 -8.16 -0.74
CA ALA A 116 -7.90 -7.36 0.11
C ALA A 116 -7.73 -5.94 -0.47
N MET A 117 -7.50 -4.98 0.39
CA MET A 117 -7.29 -3.58 0.01
C MET A 117 -5.80 -3.27 -0.02
N VAL A 118 -5.33 -2.71 -1.14
CA VAL A 118 -3.96 -2.21 -1.33
C VAL A 118 -3.91 -0.69 -1.48
N LEU A 119 -5.05 -0.06 -1.81
CA LEU A 119 -5.18 1.38 -2.00
C LEU A 119 -6.53 1.85 -1.47
N GLY A 120 -6.55 2.92 -0.67
CA GLY A 120 -7.77 3.51 -0.11
C GLY A 120 -7.77 3.56 1.41
N ILE A 121 -8.95 3.77 2.00
CA ILE A 121 -9.11 3.89 3.45
C ILE A 121 -9.77 2.63 3.99
N VAL A 122 -9.15 2.03 5.03
CA VAL A 122 -9.61 0.78 5.64
C VAL A 122 -9.44 0.83 7.15
N PRO A 123 -10.42 0.32 7.95
CA PRO A 123 -10.21 0.10 9.36
C PRO A 123 -9.28 -1.10 9.57
N ALA A 124 -8.37 -1.00 10.54
CA ALA A 124 -7.55 -2.12 10.98
C ALA A 124 -7.19 -1.98 12.45
N LYS A 125 -6.85 -3.10 13.08
CA LYS A 125 -6.38 -3.13 14.46
C LYS A 125 -4.87 -2.98 14.46
N VAL A 126 -4.36 -1.92 15.11
CA VAL A 126 -2.93 -1.59 15.15
C VAL A 126 -2.47 -1.54 16.60
N THR A 127 -1.34 -2.15 16.90
CA THR A 127 -0.68 -2.01 18.20
C THR A 127 0.15 -0.74 18.17
N ILE A 128 -0.32 0.31 18.86
CA ILE A 128 0.37 1.59 18.93
C ILE A 128 1.54 1.46 19.92
N GLN A 129 2.75 1.63 19.39
CA GLN A 129 4.00 1.60 20.15
C GLN A 129 4.27 2.98 20.76
N ASP A 130 4.15 4.02 19.94
CA ASP A 130 4.29 5.41 20.35
C ASP A 130 3.06 6.22 19.92
N ALA A 131 2.64 7.14 20.79
CA ALA A 131 1.49 8.01 20.53
C ALA A 131 1.71 8.94 19.31
N ASP A 132 2.95 9.29 19.02
CA ASP A 132 3.33 10.18 17.92
C ASP A 132 3.49 9.44 16.57
N ASP A 133 3.49 8.12 16.57
CA ASP A 133 3.55 7.33 15.36
C ASP A 133 2.38 7.64 14.42
N GLN A 134 2.69 7.85 13.16
CA GLN A 134 1.73 8.23 12.12
C GLN A 134 1.49 7.14 11.07
N TYR A 135 2.22 6.05 11.13
CA TYR A 135 2.13 4.96 10.15
C TYR A 135 1.85 3.63 10.82
N ALA A 136 1.36 2.69 10.03
CA ALA A 136 1.17 1.30 10.43
C ALA A 136 1.95 0.40 9.49
N VAL A 137 2.63 -0.60 10.06
CA VAL A 137 3.40 -1.60 9.32
C VAL A 137 3.02 -3.00 9.81
N PRO A 138 3.11 -4.04 8.96
CA PRO A 138 2.91 -5.41 9.40
C PRO A 138 3.98 -5.82 10.42
N THR A 139 3.55 -6.43 11.51
CA THR A 139 4.47 -6.93 12.55
C THR A 139 5.26 -8.13 12.03
N THR A 140 6.58 -8.04 12.04
CA THR A 140 7.49 -9.12 11.62
C THR A 140 7.29 -10.35 12.50
N GLY A 141 7.20 -11.52 11.86
CA GLY A 141 6.97 -12.81 12.52
C GLY A 141 5.54 -13.05 13.01
N SER A 142 4.61 -12.10 12.86
CA SER A 142 3.21 -12.31 13.22
C SER A 142 2.55 -13.35 12.33
N THR A 143 1.97 -14.40 12.94
CA THR A 143 1.20 -15.44 12.25
C THR A 143 -0.24 -15.03 11.99
N THR A 144 -0.72 -13.97 12.64
CA THR A 144 -2.10 -13.48 12.52
C THR A 144 -2.25 -12.27 11.60
N GLY A 145 -1.15 -11.78 11.01
CA GLY A 145 -1.15 -10.57 10.20
C GLY A 145 -1.40 -9.30 11.01
N ALA A 146 -0.86 -9.26 12.25
CA ALA A 146 -0.97 -8.09 13.11
C ALA A 146 -0.22 -6.89 12.53
N LEU A 147 -0.71 -5.69 12.87
CA LEU A 147 -0.10 -4.42 12.53
C LEU A 147 0.42 -3.73 13.79
N GLN A 148 1.54 -3.04 13.65
CA GLN A 148 2.09 -2.15 14.67
C GLN A 148 2.26 -0.74 14.13
N SER A 149 2.28 0.25 15.03
CA SER A 149 2.61 1.61 14.63
C SER A 149 4.11 1.80 14.43
N ASP A 150 4.46 2.77 13.60
CA ASP A 150 5.84 3.14 13.31
C ASP A 150 5.88 4.63 12.93
N SER A 151 7.04 5.23 13.08
CA SER A 151 7.31 6.61 12.64
C SER A 151 7.34 6.74 11.12
N THR A 152 7.56 5.62 10.40
CA THR A 152 7.62 5.52 8.95
C THR A 152 6.78 4.34 8.46
N GLY A 153 6.28 4.39 7.22
CA GLY A 153 5.50 3.28 6.66
C GLY A 153 4.69 3.69 5.44
N VAL A 154 4.08 2.73 4.78
CA VAL A 154 3.25 2.94 3.58
C VAL A 154 1.76 3.17 3.90
N ALA A 155 1.29 2.74 5.06
CA ALA A 155 -0.08 2.99 5.51
C ALA A 155 -0.10 4.11 6.55
N ARG A 156 -0.67 5.23 6.18
CA ARG A 156 -0.82 6.36 7.09
C ARG A 156 -2.00 6.14 8.04
N ILE A 157 -1.80 6.38 9.32
CA ILE A 157 -2.87 6.39 10.31
C ILE A 157 -3.60 7.73 10.21
N LEU A 158 -4.84 7.70 9.70
CA LEU A 158 -5.69 8.89 9.60
C LEU A 158 -6.39 9.20 10.92
N TRP A 159 -6.69 8.16 11.69
CA TRP A 159 -7.36 8.28 12.97
C TRP A 159 -6.99 7.13 13.90
N LYS A 160 -6.80 7.44 15.18
CA LYS A 160 -6.62 6.52 16.30
C LYS A 160 -7.25 7.13 17.57
N ALA A 161 -7.65 6.31 18.53
CA ALA A 161 -8.30 6.80 19.74
C ALA A 161 -7.34 7.53 20.73
N GLY A 162 -6.03 7.36 20.53
CA GLY A 162 -4.97 7.90 21.38
C GLY A 162 -4.47 6.90 22.42
N GLY A 163 -3.27 7.17 22.94
CA GLY A 163 -2.56 6.26 23.85
C GLY A 163 -1.87 5.09 23.14
N ALA A 164 -1.11 4.30 23.89
CA ALA A 164 -0.44 3.09 23.42
C ALA A 164 -1.33 1.86 23.54
N GLY A 165 -0.93 0.76 22.87
CA GLY A 165 -1.62 -0.52 22.91
C GLY A 165 -2.45 -0.83 21.66
N SER A 166 -3.11 -1.98 21.66
CA SER A 166 -3.87 -2.47 20.50
C SER A 166 -5.23 -1.80 20.41
N GLN A 167 -5.46 -1.06 19.31
CA GLN A 167 -6.70 -0.29 19.11
C GLN A 167 -7.11 -0.26 17.62
N TRP A 168 -8.38 0.08 17.38
CA TRP A 168 -8.87 0.31 16.03
C TRP A 168 -8.36 1.65 15.49
N CYS A 169 -7.86 1.61 14.26
CA CYS A 169 -7.38 2.77 13.53
C CYS A 169 -8.03 2.84 12.15
N LEU A 170 -8.09 4.03 11.56
CA LEU A 170 -8.36 4.21 10.14
C LEU A 170 -7.04 4.40 9.41
N LEU A 171 -6.74 3.52 8.49
CA LEU A 171 -5.52 3.51 7.70
C LEU A 171 -5.80 3.97 6.27
N GLN A 172 -4.93 4.81 5.73
CA GLN A 172 -4.86 5.13 4.30
C GLN A 172 -3.72 4.33 3.68
N LEU A 173 -4.07 3.40 2.79
CA LEU A 173 -3.13 2.62 2.00
C LEU A 173 -2.86 3.32 0.67
N GLY A 174 -1.65 3.15 0.12
CA GLY A 174 -1.28 3.64 -1.21
C GLY A 174 -1.17 5.16 -1.33
N GLY A 175 -1.12 5.88 -0.23
CA GLY A 175 -0.64 7.26 -0.21
C GLY A 175 0.87 7.30 -0.47
N ALA A 176 1.40 8.47 -0.85
CA ALA A 176 2.85 8.69 -0.78
C ALA A 176 3.25 8.62 0.71
N GLY A 177 3.51 7.40 1.18
CA GLY A 177 3.98 7.17 2.54
C GLY A 177 5.38 7.76 2.67
N SER A 178 5.67 8.40 3.78
CA SER A 178 7.05 8.57 4.23
C SER A 178 7.57 7.19 4.65
N GLY A 179 7.52 6.24 3.76
CA GLY A 179 8.00 4.88 4.00
C GLY A 179 9.44 4.76 3.53
N ALA A 180 10.09 3.70 3.91
CA ALA A 180 11.47 3.33 3.57
C ALA A 180 11.75 3.19 2.04
N GLY A 181 11.31 4.14 1.26
CA GLY A 181 11.44 4.29 -0.18
C GLY A 181 10.92 5.62 -0.69
N GLY A 182 10.20 6.40 0.12
CA GLY A 182 9.94 7.80 -0.18
C GLY A 182 11.20 8.59 0.18
N GLU A 183 11.96 8.98 -0.82
CA GLU A 183 13.14 9.84 -0.64
C GLU A 183 12.72 11.08 0.13
N LYS A 184 12.99 11.12 1.44
CA LYS A 184 12.86 12.36 2.19
C LYS A 184 13.86 13.35 1.61
N ALA A 185 13.34 14.45 1.11
CA ALA A 185 14.18 15.58 0.75
C ALA A 185 14.66 16.26 2.03
N TYR A 186 15.96 16.34 2.20
CA TYR A 186 16.59 17.00 3.32
C TYR A 186 17.22 18.32 2.87
N MET A 187 17.10 19.34 3.72
CA MET A 187 17.92 20.53 3.52
C MET A 187 19.35 20.20 3.94
N CYS A 188 20.28 20.42 3.03
CA CYS A 188 21.70 20.13 3.24
C CYS A 188 22.52 21.41 3.07
N LYS A 189 23.44 21.69 3.98
CA LYS A 189 24.39 22.80 3.88
C LYS A 189 25.78 22.25 3.59
N VAL A 190 26.37 22.69 2.49
CA VAL A 190 27.73 22.29 2.11
C VAL A 190 28.72 22.82 3.12
N THR A 191 29.57 21.93 3.64
CA THR A 191 30.67 22.28 4.58
C THR A 191 32.05 22.11 3.94
N GLY A 192 32.18 21.35 2.85
CA GLY A 192 33.42 21.13 2.12
C GLY A 192 33.27 20.07 1.06
N GLY A 193 34.36 19.64 0.46
CA GLY A 193 34.41 18.59 -0.57
C GLY A 193 34.48 19.15 -1.99
N SER A 194 34.32 18.27 -2.96
CA SER A 194 34.36 18.58 -4.39
C SER A 194 33.43 17.67 -5.19
N THR A 195 33.14 18.05 -6.44
CA THR A 195 32.28 17.24 -7.36
C THR A 195 32.79 15.82 -7.53
N ARG A 196 34.09 15.64 -7.52
CA ARG A 196 34.72 14.33 -7.75
C ARG A 196 34.79 13.44 -6.51
N ALA A 197 34.97 14.06 -5.32
CA ALA A 197 35.11 13.34 -4.04
C ALA A 197 33.78 13.25 -3.26
N GLY A 198 32.75 13.93 -3.72
CA GLY A 198 31.50 14.19 -2.97
C GLY A 198 31.63 15.43 -2.07
N TYR A 199 30.50 16.08 -1.84
CA TYR A 199 30.41 17.22 -0.94
C TYR A 199 30.11 16.77 0.46
N GLN A 200 30.90 17.19 1.42
CA GLN A 200 30.55 17.06 2.84
C GLN A 200 29.43 18.03 3.15
N VAL A 201 28.37 17.55 3.75
CA VAL A 201 27.19 18.36 4.06
C VAL A 201 26.71 18.13 5.49
N THR A 202 26.19 19.17 6.09
CA THR A 202 25.36 19.05 7.29
C THR A 202 23.91 18.91 6.84
N VAL A 203 23.25 17.83 7.27
CA VAL A 203 21.84 17.52 6.97
C VAL A 203 20.97 18.09 8.07
N TYR A 204 19.89 18.76 7.68
CA TYR A 204 18.88 19.35 8.57
C TYR A 204 17.55 18.59 8.37
N PRO A 205 17.26 17.55 9.16
CA PRO A 205 16.09 16.69 8.96
C PRO A 205 14.75 17.40 9.09
N ASN A 206 14.67 18.42 9.92
CA ASN A 206 13.44 19.16 10.23
C ASN A 206 13.38 20.56 9.59
N GLY A 207 14.28 20.83 8.66
CA GLY A 207 14.36 22.11 7.94
C GLY A 207 15.52 22.98 8.35
N ARG A 208 15.70 24.08 7.61
CA ARG A 208 16.88 24.97 7.66
C ARG A 208 17.18 25.58 9.04
N ASP A 209 16.14 25.81 9.81
CA ASP A 209 16.25 26.57 11.08
C ASP A 209 16.38 25.65 12.30
N ASP A 210 16.23 24.34 12.13
CA ASP A 210 16.39 23.37 13.22
C ASP A 210 17.83 22.85 13.27
N THR A 211 18.61 23.37 14.22
CA THR A 211 19.99 22.94 14.47
C THR A 211 20.10 21.85 15.55
N SER A 212 19.00 21.41 16.13
CA SER A 212 18.97 20.49 17.27
C SER A 212 19.29 19.04 16.89
N THR A 213 19.08 18.66 15.62
CA THR A 213 19.23 17.27 15.12
C THR A 213 20.00 17.23 13.80
N THR A 214 21.19 17.83 13.76
CA THR A 214 22.00 17.84 12.53
C THR A 214 22.86 16.58 12.43
N GLU A 215 22.91 16.02 11.21
CA GLU A 215 23.78 14.88 10.87
C GLU A 215 24.80 15.32 9.81
N THR A 216 25.97 14.69 9.77
CA THR A 216 26.96 14.87 8.70
C THR A 216 26.81 13.75 7.68
N ALA A 217 26.83 14.09 6.39
CA ALA A 217 26.74 13.13 5.29
C ALA A 217 27.65 13.56 4.13
N VAL A 218 27.84 12.65 3.17
CA VAL A 218 28.49 12.95 1.90
C VAL A 218 27.42 12.94 0.81
N LEU A 219 27.30 14.06 0.10
CA LEU A 219 26.37 14.23 -1.02
C LEU A 219 27.14 14.03 -2.33
N TYR A 220 26.71 13.07 -3.13
CA TYR A 220 27.19 12.87 -4.49
C TYR A 220 26.22 13.52 -5.46
N LEU A 221 26.72 14.34 -6.37
CA LEU A 221 25.95 14.90 -7.46
C LEU A 221 26.21 14.05 -8.71
N PRO A 222 25.24 13.22 -9.15
CA PRO A 222 25.42 12.47 -10.38
C PRO A 222 25.40 13.42 -11.57
N ASP A 223 26.47 13.41 -12.38
CA ASP A 223 26.58 13.98 -13.72
C ASP A 223 26.11 15.45 -13.93
N LEU A 224 25.94 16.24 -12.88
CA LEU A 224 25.82 17.68 -13.08
C LEU A 224 27.20 18.22 -13.41
N ALA A 225 27.40 18.56 -14.68
CA ALA A 225 28.51 19.42 -15.10
C ALA A 225 28.27 20.80 -14.50
N LEU A 226 28.66 20.96 -13.25
CA LEU A 226 28.75 22.30 -12.64
C LEU A 226 29.98 22.94 -13.24
N ASP A 227 29.80 24.12 -13.87
CA ASP A 227 30.89 24.91 -14.40
C ASP A 227 31.84 25.42 -13.28
N SER A 228 31.40 25.26 -12.02
CA SER A 228 32.16 25.60 -10.81
C SER A 228 31.79 24.72 -9.63
N GLU A 229 32.75 24.50 -8.72
CA GLU A 229 32.46 23.79 -7.47
C GLU A 229 31.51 24.60 -6.56
N LEU A 230 30.70 23.87 -5.79
CA LEU A 230 29.77 24.49 -4.85
C LEU A 230 30.55 25.18 -3.70
N PRO A 231 30.25 26.44 -3.41
CA PRO A 231 30.89 27.11 -2.31
C PRO A 231 30.47 26.53 -0.95
N SER A 232 31.39 26.54 0.02
CA SER A 232 31.06 26.24 1.40
C SER A 232 29.94 27.17 1.89
N GLY A 233 28.94 26.61 2.57
CA GLY A 233 27.74 27.32 3.00
C GLY A 233 26.59 27.32 2.01
N ALA A 234 26.74 26.76 0.80
CA ALA A 234 25.62 26.58 -0.13
C ALA A 234 24.54 25.62 0.43
N TRP A 235 23.29 25.96 0.17
CA TRP A 235 22.14 25.12 0.55
C TRP A 235 21.67 24.31 -0.64
N LEU A 236 21.43 23.02 -0.39
CA LEU A 236 20.97 22.04 -1.37
C LEU A 236 19.80 21.26 -0.80
N ILE A 237 19.03 20.66 -1.68
CA ILE A 237 18.06 19.64 -1.33
C ILE A 237 18.67 18.28 -1.70
N GLY A 238 18.89 17.44 -0.72
CA GLY A 238 19.44 16.10 -0.89
C GLY A 238 18.43 15.03 -0.51
N HIS A 239 18.56 13.84 -1.12
CA HIS A 239 17.82 12.66 -0.76
C HIS A 239 18.77 11.64 -0.13
N LYS A 240 18.35 10.98 0.93
CA LYS A 240 19.14 9.95 1.60
C LYS A 240 19.01 8.64 0.81
N CYS A 241 20.00 8.32 0.00
CA CYS A 241 20.13 6.99 -0.60
C CYS A 241 20.68 6.02 0.44
N ALA A 242 20.11 4.81 0.54
CA ALA A 242 20.68 3.74 1.34
C ALA A 242 22.06 3.38 0.77
N LEU A 243 23.12 3.74 1.48
CA LEU A 243 24.47 3.29 1.16
C LEU A 243 24.57 1.79 1.49
N LYS A 244 24.79 0.99 0.45
CA LYS A 244 25.26 -0.37 0.62
C LYS A 244 26.67 -0.27 1.20
N THR A 245 26.82 -0.50 2.50
CA THR A 245 28.14 -0.68 3.11
C THR A 245 28.74 -1.95 2.54
N THR A 246 29.64 -1.80 1.59
CA THR A 246 30.54 -2.88 1.19
C THR A 246 31.53 -3.03 2.33
N GLY A 247 31.22 -3.91 3.28
CA GLY A 247 32.17 -4.37 4.28
C GLY A 247 33.27 -5.18 3.60
N GLY A 248 34.33 -4.52 3.23
CA GLY A 248 35.59 -5.16 2.91
C GLY A 248 36.37 -5.29 4.22
N ASN A 249 36.47 -6.51 4.75
CA ASN A 249 37.57 -6.92 5.58
C ASN A 249 38.41 -7.84 4.75
N ASP A 250 39.46 -7.29 4.15
CA ASP A 250 40.66 -8.03 3.75
C ASP A 250 41.75 -7.69 4.75
N THR A 251 42.07 -8.65 5.59
CA THR A 251 43.42 -8.96 6.07
C THR A 251 43.52 -10.44 6.40
#